data_a28d6977b4efe815d38fe4b5046ddf98
#
_entry.id   a28d6977b4efe815d38fe4b5046ddf98
#
_cell.length_a   1.000
_cell.length_b   1.000
_cell.length_c   1.000
_cell.angle_alpha   90.00
_cell.angle_beta   90.00
_cell.angle_gamma   90.00
#
_symmetry.space_group_name_H-M   'P 1'
#
loop_
_entity.id
_entity.type
_entity.pdbx_description
1 polymer ?
#
loop_
_entity_poly.entity_id
_entity_poly.type
_entity_poly.pdbx_seq_one_letter_code
_entity_poly.pdbx_strand_id
1 'polypeptide(L)'
;MVVGDFAIELDTVVIGAGPGGYVAAIRAAQEGQKVAIIEKEYIGGVCLNVGCIPSKALIAAGHHYQEAQHSEVFGVTAKEVVLDFAKTQEWKDNQVVKKLTAGVEYLLKKNKVEIIRGEAFLVDEHTLRVVTEDSAQXLKN
;
A
#
# COMPACT_ATOMS: atom_id res chain seq x y z
N MET A 1 22.75 13.88 27.00
CA MET A 1 23.18 12.58 26.40
C MET A 1 23.00 12.72 24.88
N VAL A 2 24.11 12.77 24.11
CA VAL A 2 24.04 12.87 22.66
C VAL A 2 23.90 11.44 22.13
N VAL A 3 22.71 11.10 21.66
CA VAL A 3 22.51 9.84 20.94
C VAL A 3 22.99 10.11 19.52
N GLY A 4 24.09 9.50 19.12
CA GLY A 4 24.64 9.68 17.79
C GLY A 4 23.66 9.19 16.71
N ASP A 5 23.36 10.05 15.76
CA ASP A 5 22.57 9.70 14.58
C ASP A 5 23.44 8.79 13.69
N PHE A 6 23.13 7.50 13.69
CA PHE A 6 23.75 6.56 12.75
C PHE A 6 23.00 6.66 11.43
N ALA A 7 23.63 7.25 10.42
CA ALA A 7 23.09 7.28 9.07
C ALA A 7 23.17 5.88 8.44
N ILE A 8 22.09 5.43 7.83
CA ILE A 8 22.07 4.20 7.04
C ILE A 8 22.48 4.58 5.61
N GLU A 9 23.47 3.89 5.06
CA GLU A 9 23.90 4.08 3.67
C GLU A 9 23.07 3.22 2.74
N LEU A 10 22.52 3.84 1.69
CA LEU A 10 21.64 3.21 0.72
C LEU A 10 21.98 3.68 -0.71
N ASP A 11 21.73 2.83 -1.69
CA ASP A 11 21.90 3.21 -3.11
C ASP A 11 20.70 4.04 -3.58
N THR A 12 19.50 3.65 -3.14
CA THR A 12 18.24 4.32 -3.55
C THR A 12 17.29 4.39 -2.38
N VAL A 13 16.69 5.56 -2.20
CA VAL A 13 15.58 5.77 -1.27
C VAL A 13 14.35 6.19 -2.06
N VAL A 14 13.24 5.50 -1.84
CA VAL A 14 11.94 5.83 -2.47
C VAL A 14 11.06 6.46 -1.40
N ILE A 15 10.55 7.66 -1.68
CA ILE A 15 9.64 8.37 -0.77
C ILE A 15 8.21 8.14 -1.27
N GLY A 16 7.43 7.44 -0.45
CA GLY A 16 6.04 7.10 -0.73
C GLY A 16 5.88 5.67 -1.25
N ALA A 17 5.06 4.88 -0.56
CA ALA A 17 4.80 3.48 -0.88
C ALA A 17 3.48 3.25 -1.64
N GLY A 18 3.09 4.22 -2.47
CA GLY A 18 2.00 4.05 -3.43
C GLY A 18 2.44 3.21 -4.64
N PRO A 19 1.55 3.01 -5.65
CA PRO A 19 1.85 2.11 -6.78
C PRO A 19 3.12 2.43 -7.55
N GLY A 20 3.45 3.70 -7.75
CA GLY A 20 4.73 4.08 -8.37
C GLY A 20 5.92 3.73 -7.48
N GLY A 21 5.81 4.05 -6.19
CA GLY A 21 6.89 3.87 -5.23
C GLY A 21 7.26 2.42 -4.97
N TYR A 22 6.27 1.57 -4.61
CA TYR A 22 6.61 0.17 -4.30
C TYR A 22 7.11 -0.59 -5.53
N VAL A 23 6.59 -0.28 -6.72
CA VAL A 23 7.09 -0.90 -7.96
C VAL A 23 8.53 -0.48 -8.23
N ALA A 24 8.84 0.82 -8.11
CA ALA A 24 10.21 1.34 -8.30
C ALA A 24 11.18 0.73 -7.29
N ALA A 25 10.81 0.69 -6.01
CA ALA A 25 11.66 0.15 -4.94
C ALA A 25 11.97 -1.34 -5.17
N ILE A 26 10.94 -2.14 -5.50
CA ILE A 26 11.11 -3.56 -5.80
C ILE A 26 12.04 -3.74 -7.00
N ARG A 27 11.82 -2.98 -8.07
CA ARG A 27 12.64 -3.09 -9.28
C ARG A 27 14.11 -2.72 -9.01
N ALA A 28 14.35 -1.60 -8.31
CA ALA A 28 15.71 -1.20 -7.94
C ALA A 28 16.43 -2.29 -7.13
N ALA A 29 15.71 -2.89 -6.17
CA ALA A 29 16.26 -3.99 -5.36
C ALA A 29 16.57 -5.22 -6.21
N GLN A 30 15.73 -5.55 -7.19
CA GLN A 30 15.96 -6.66 -8.13
C GLN A 30 17.18 -6.41 -9.02
N GLU A 31 17.52 -5.16 -9.25
CA GLU A 31 18.73 -4.77 -9.99
C GLU A 31 19.99 -4.76 -9.10
N GLY A 32 19.87 -5.20 -7.85
CA GLY A 32 20.99 -5.37 -6.93
C GLY A 32 21.30 -4.17 -6.05
N GLN A 33 20.45 -3.15 -6.05
CA GLN A 33 20.64 -1.97 -5.21
C GLN A 33 20.20 -2.21 -3.77
N LYS A 34 20.83 -1.50 -2.85
CA LYS A 34 20.41 -1.45 -1.44
C LYS A 34 19.34 -0.35 -1.32
N VAL A 35 18.09 -0.75 -1.09
CA VAL A 35 16.93 0.13 -1.21
C VAL A 35 16.14 0.25 0.09
N ALA A 36 15.72 1.46 0.40
CA ALA A 36 14.70 1.70 1.41
C ALA A 36 13.49 2.40 0.78
N ILE A 37 12.31 2.14 1.34
CA ILE A 37 11.09 2.86 1.00
C ILE A 37 10.53 3.50 2.26
N ILE A 38 10.20 4.79 2.18
CA ILE A 38 9.70 5.57 3.32
C ILE A 38 8.22 5.84 3.10
N GLU A 39 7.38 5.51 4.09
CA GLU A 39 5.94 5.76 4.01
C GLU A 39 5.43 6.31 5.33
N LYS A 40 4.72 7.42 5.26
CA LYS A 40 4.19 8.08 6.47
C LYS A 40 2.80 7.59 6.88
N GLU A 41 2.06 6.95 5.97
CA GLU A 41 0.66 6.62 6.24
C GLU A 41 0.31 5.18 5.88
N TYR A 42 0.22 4.86 4.58
CA TYR A 42 -0.28 3.56 4.11
C TYR A 42 0.68 2.87 3.14
N ILE A 43 1.18 1.71 3.47
CA ILE A 43 1.85 0.84 2.48
C ILE A 43 0.80 0.47 1.40
N GLY A 44 1.13 0.70 0.14
CA GLY A 44 0.21 0.59 -0.99
C GLY A 44 -0.40 1.93 -1.39
N GLY A 45 -0.20 2.96 -0.56
CA GLY A 45 -0.65 4.32 -0.81
C GLY A 45 -2.17 4.49 -0.81
N VAL A 46 -2.61 5.63 -1.24
CA VAL A 46 -4.04 5.98 -1.39
C VAL A 46 -4.75 4.92 -2.25
N CYS A 47 -4.15 4.52 -3.36
CA CYS A 47 -4.78 3.61 -4.32
C CYS A 47 -5.27 2.31 -3.65
N LEU A 48 -4.40 1.62 -2.91
CA LEU A 48 -4.78 0.33 -2.30
C LEU A 48 -5.67 0.50 -1.07
N ASN A 49 -5.48 1.56 -0.30
CA ASN A 49 -6.09 1.69 1.02
C ASN A 49 -7.42 2.43 1.02
N VAL A 50 -7.50 3.57 0.33
CA VAL A 50 -8.66 4.47 0.40
C VAL A 50 -9.13 4.97 -0.98
N GLY A 51 -8.57 4.46 -2.07
CA GLY A 51 -8.85 4.94 -3.43
C GLY A 51 -9.31 3.84 -4.38
N CYS A 52 -8.45 3.49 -5.33
CA CYS A 52 -8.76 2.62 -6.48
C CYS A 52 -9.34 1.26 -6.05
N ILE A 53 -8.69 0.59 -5.13
CA ILE A 53 -9.03 -0.79 -4.77
C ILE A 53 -10.35 -0.86 -4.01
N PRO A 54 -10.55 -0.11 -2.91
CA PRO A 54 -11.87 -0.15 -2.25
C PRO A 54 -13.01 0.33 -3.16
N SER A 55 -12.77 1.32 -4.02
CA SER A 55 -13.79 1.76 -4.99
C SER A 55 -14.18 0.65 -5.97
N LYS A 56 -13.19 -0.03 -6.55
CA LYS A 56 -13.43 -1.15 -7.47
C LYS A 56 -14.13 -2.32 -6.78
N ALA A 57 -13.78 -2.60 -5.52
CA ALA A 57 -14.46 -3.65 -4.74
C ALA A 57 -15.96 -3.33 -4.57
N LEU A 58 -16.28 -2.09 -4.21
CA LEU A 58 -17.68 -1.68 -4.05
C LEU A 58 -18.44 -1.70 -5.39
N ILE A 59 -17.80 -1.27 -6.47
CA ILE A 59 -18.39 -1.33 -7.82
C ILE A 59 -18.68 -2.80 -8.19
N ALA A 60 -17.72 -3.71 -7.94
CA ALA A 60 -17.92 -5.15 -8.23
C ALA A 60 -19.10 -5.73 -7.43
N ALA A 61 -19.19 -5.40 -6.15
CA ALA A 61 -20.32 -5.83 -5.30
C ALA A 61 -21.65 -5.29 -5.84
N GLY A 62 -21.67 -4.01 -6.26
CA GLY A 62 -22.85 -3.39 -6.87
C GLY A 62 -23.27 -4.06 -8.15
N HIS A 63 -22.32 -4.45 -9.02
CA HIS A 63 -22.60 -5.19 -10.24
C HIS A 63 -23.24 -6.56 -9.93
N HIS A 64 -22.70 -7.32 -8.98
CA HIS A 64 -23.27 -8.61 -8.58
C HIS A 64 -24.71 -8.47 -8.09
N TYR A 65 -24.98 -7.45 -7.28
CA TYR A 65 -26.34 -7.15 -6.81
C TYR A 65 -27.28 -6.85 -7.97
N GLN A 66 -26.84 -5.99 -8.88
CA GLN A 66 -27.62 -5.57 -10.06
C GLN A 66 -27.86 -6.75 -11.00
N GLU A 67 -26.85 -7.56 -11.28
CA GLU A 67 -26.96 -8.74 -12.14
C GLU A 67 -27.96 -9.74 -11.55
N ALA A 68 -27.91 -9.99 -10.25
CA ALA A 68 -28.83 -10.91 -9.58
C ALA A 68 -30.30 -10.45 -9.74
N GLN A 69 -30.55 -9.15 -9.76
CA GLN A 69 -31.89 -8.60 -9.93
C GLN A 69 -32.40 -8.66 -11.38
N HIS A 70 -31.50 -8.71 -12.36
CA HIS A 70 -31.84 -8.52 -13.79
C HIS A 70 -31.43 -9.69 -14.69
N SER A 71 -31.29 -10.90 -14.12
CA SER A 71 -30.83 -12.09 -14.87
C SER A 71 -31.96 -12.87 -15.57
N GLU A 72 -33.17 -12.40 -15.50
CA GLU A 72 -34.36 -13.08 -16.09
C GLU A 72 -34.21 -13.31 -17.60
N VAL A 73 -33.57 -12.39 -18.29
CA VAL A 73 -33.32 -12.50 -19.74
C VAL A 73 -32.49 -13.75 -20.09
N PHE A 74 -31.72 -14.27 -19.16
CA PHE A 74 -30.89 -15.48 -19.32
C PHE A 74 -31.60 -16.73 -18.77
N GLY A 75 -32.85 -16.62 -18.34
CA GLY A 75 -33.59 -17.72 -17.71
C GLY A 75 -33.22 -17.94 -16.24
N VAL A 76 -32.53 -17.01 -15.64
CA VAL A 76 -32.13 -17.08 -14.21
C VAL A 76 -33.05 -16.15 -13.42
N THR A 77 -33.83 -16.71 -12.50
CA THR A 77 -34.77 -15.94 -11.67
C THR A 77 -34.34 -16.00 -10.22
N ALA A 78 -34.11 -14.84 -9.63
CA ALA A 78 -33.86 -14.69 -8.18
C ALA A 78 -35.15 -14.10 -7.56
N LYS A 79 -35.76 -14.84 -6.65
CA LYS A 79 -37.01 -14.42 -5.99
C LYS A 79 -36.81 -13.22 -5.06
N GLU A 80 -35.69 -13.20 -4.38
CA GLU A 80 -35.36 -12.13 -3.44
C GLU A 80 -33.87 -11.91 -3.45
N VAL A 81 -33.45 -10.66 -3.70
CA VAL A 81 -32.06 -10.25 -3.67
C VAL A 81 -31.91 -9.22 -2.57
N VAL A 82 -31.14 -9.55 -1.54
CA VAL A 82 -30.93 -8.68 -0.37
C VAL A 82 -29.46 -8.27 -0.32
N LEU A 83 -29.22 -6.98 -0.13
CA LEU A 83 -27.88 -6.43 0.07
C LEU A 83 -27.62 -6.23 1.58
N ASP A 84 -26.65 -6.96 2.11
CA ASP A 84 -26.09 -6.68 3.45
C ASP A 84 -24.85 -5.81 3.26
N PHE A 85 -25.02 -4.51 3.32
CA PHE A 85 -23.95 -3.56 3.05
C PHE A 85 -22.83 -3.64 4.12
N ALA A 86 -23.17 -3.99 5.36
CA ALA A 86 -22.16 -4.18 6.41
C ALA A 86 -21.19 -5.32 6.06
N LYS A 87 -21.72 -6.44 5.55
CA LYS A 87 -20.90 -7.55 5.06
C LYS A 87 -20.07 -7.16 3.83
N THR A 88 -20.64 -6.33 2.95
CA THR A 88 -19.89 -5.82 1.78
C THR A 88 -18.68 -5.02 2.24
N GLN A 89 -18.86 -4.14 3.22
CA GLN A 89 -17.76 -3.36 3.78
C GLN A 89 -16.70 -4.24 4.46
N GLU A 90 -17.15 -5.19 5.27
CA GLU A 90 -16.24 -6.14 5.94
C GLU A 90 -15.41 -6.95 4.92
N TRP A 91 -16.06 -7.47 3.88
CA TRP A 91 -15.40 -8.18 2.78
C TRP A 91 -14.37 -7.27 2.08
N LYS A 92 -14.77 -6.06 1.72
CA LYS A 92 -13.88 -5.09 1.07
C LYS A 92 -12.64 -4.82 1.92
N ASP A 93 -12.82 -4.56 3.22
CA ASP A 93 -11.71 -4.20 4.11
C ASP A 93 -10.78 -5.40 4.36
N ASN A 94 -11.36 -6.56 4.69
CA ASN A 94 -10.58 -7.71 5.17
C ASN A 94 -10.10 -8.62 4.03
N GLN A 95 -10.94 -8.88 3.01
CA GLN A 95 -10.59 -9.81 1.93
C GLN A 95 -9.94 -9.13 0.73
N VAL A 96 -10.12 -7.82 0.58
CA VAL A 96 -9.56 -7.10 -0.56
C VAL A 96 -8.43 -6.18 -0.12
N VAL A 97 -8.73 -5.13 0.64
CA VAL A 97 -7.73 -4.09 1.00
C VAL A 97 -6.58 -4.68 1.82
N LYS A 98 -6.88 -5.35 2.93
CA LYS A 98 -5.85 -5.93 3.80
C LYS A 98 -4.97 -6.95 3.08
N LYS A 99 -5.57 -7.81 2.24
CA LYS A 99 -4.79 -8.81 1.49
C LYS A 99 -3.83 -8.16 0.50
N LEU A 100 -4.28 -7.15 -0.22
CA LEU A 100 -3.44 -6.49 -1.23
C LEU A 100 -2.32 -5.66 -0.57
N THR A 101 -2.63 -4.94 0.51
CA THR A 101 -1.60 -4.17 1.22
C THR A 101 -0.56 -5.09 1.87
N ALA A 102 -1.01 -6.18 2.49
CA ALA A 102 -0.09 -7.21 3.03
C ALA A 102 0.75 -7.84 1.92
N GLY A 103 0.18 -8.03 0.74
CA GLY A 103 0.89 -8.53 -0.45
C GLY A 103 2.02 -7.59 -0.88
N VAL A 104 1.76 -6.29 -0.91
CA VAL A 104 2.80 -5.29 -1.23
C VAL A 104 3.92 -5.33 -0.17
N GLU A 105 3.55 -5.33 1.10
CA GLU A 105 4.53 -5.40 2.19
C GLU A 105 5.38 -6.67 2.10
N TYR A 106 4.74 -7.81 1.82
CA TYR A 106 5.44 -9.09 1.60
C TYR A 106 6.44 -9.00 0.44
N LEU A 107 6.03 -8.40 -0.69
CA LEU A 107 6.89 -8.27 -1.87
C LEU A 107 8.09 -7.34 -1.60
N LEU A 108 7.88 -6.26 -0.88
CA LEU A 108 8.97 -5.37 -0.46
C LEU A 108 9.99 -6.14 0.39
N LYS A 109 9.52 -6.84 1.42
CA LYS A 109 10.38 -7.64 2.32
C LYS A 109 11.09 -8.76 1.58
N LYS A 110 10.38 -9.49 0.70
CA LYS A 110 10.94 -10.57 -0.12
C LYS A 110 12.09 -10.08 -1.00
N ASN A 111 12.00 -8.86 -1.51
CA ASN A 111 13.04 -8.25 -2.33
C ASN A 111 14.07 -7.47 -1.50
N LYS A 112 14.04 -7.61 -0.16
CA LYS A 112 14.99 -6.99 0.77
C LYS A 112 14.95 -5.45 0.75
N VAL A 113 13.81 -4.87 0.39
CA VAL A 113 13.60 -3.42 0.52
C VAL A 113 13.34 -3.11 1.99
N GLU A 114 14.10 -2.20 2.56
CA GLU A 114 13.89 -1.73 3.93
C GLU A 114 12.67 -0.81 3.97
N ILE A 115 11.70 -1.14 4.84
CA ILE A 115 10.48 -0.34 4.99
C ILE A 115 10.65 0.56 6.21
N ILE A 116 10.64 1.87 6.00
CA ILE A 116 10.80 2.86 7.07
C ILE A 116 9.48 3.63 7.19
N ARG A 117 8.85 3.55 8.35
CA ARG A 117 7.61 4.28 8.61
C ARG A 117 7.93 5.64 9.19
N GLY A 118 7.55 6.69 8.46
CA GLY A 118 7.82 8.06 8.88
C GLY A 118 7.71 9.05 7.74
N GLU A 119 7.91 10.30 8.05
CA GLU A 119 7.92 11.38 7.06
C GLU A 119 9.34 11.76 6.68
N ALA A 120 9.63 11.80 5.38
CA ALA A 120 10.95 12.06 4.84
C ALA A 120 11.14 13.54 4.51
N PHE A 121 12.31 14.07 4.85
CA PHE A 121 12.73 15.44 4.55
C PHE A 121 14.11 15.43 3.90
N LEU A 122 14.26 16.16 2.80
CA LEU A 122 15.56 16.34 2.15
C LEU A 122 16.41 17.30 3.01
N VAL A 123 17.60 16.87 3.37
CA VAL A 123 18.56 17.70 4.11
C VAL A 123 19.55 18.34 3.14
N ASP A 124 20.09 17.54 2.24
CA ASP A 124 20.99 17.97 1.17
C ASP A 124 20.85 17.00 -0.03
N GLU A 125 21.71 17.13 -1.02
CA GLU A 125 21.64 16.33 -2.26
C GLU A 125 21.87 14.82 -2.06
N HIS A 126 22.43 14.42 -0.91
CA HIS A 126 22.75 13.02 -0.61
C HIS A 126 22.18 12.53 0.74
N THR A 127 21.43 13.39 1.44
CA THR A 127 20.97 13.09 2.79
C THR A 127 19.47 13.34 2.95
N LEU A 128 18.79 12.32 3.47
CA LEU A 128 17.40 12.39 3.91
C LEU A 128 17.33 12.21 5.43
N ARG A 129 16.41 12.93 6.05
CA ARG A 129 16.05 12.71 7.44
C ARG A 129 14.62 12.16 7.47
N VAL A 130 14.42 11.09 8.22
CA VAL A 130 13.09 10.52 8.44
C VAL A 130 12.66 10.82 9.88
N VAL A 131 11.49 11.40 10.02
CA VAL A 131 10.88 11.65 11.33
C VAL A 131 9.81 10.58 11.56
N THR A 132 9.99 9.81 12.61
CA THR A 132 9.01 8.84 13.09
C THR A 132 8.34 9.40 14.33
N GLU A 133 7.29 8.79 14.81
CA GLU A 133 6.62 9.24 16.04
C GLU A 133 7.57 9.27 17.26
N ASP A 134 8.59 8.42 17.27
CA ASP A 134 9.50 8.25 18.41
C ASP A 134 10.92 8.78 18.18
N SER A 135 11.33 9.07 16.94
CA SER A 135 12.73 9.43 16.64
C SER A 135 12.90 10.08 15.26
N ALA A 136 14.09 10.65 15.02
CA ALA A 136 14.54 11.13 13.71
C ALA A 136 15.76 10.34 13.26
N GLN A 137 15.84 9.96 11.98
CA GLN A 137 16.94 9.16 11.44
C GLN A 137 17.46 9.69 10.10
N UNK A 138 18.57 9.79 9.74
CA UNK A 138 19.09 10.28 8.78
C UNK A 138 19.43 9.30 7.98
N LEU A 139 19.30 9.29 6.84
CA LEU A 139 19.69 8.38 5.76
C LEU A 139 20.63 9.11 4.78
N LYS A 140 21.70 8.45 4.41
CA LYS A 140 22.69 8.99 3.45
C LYS A 140 22.88 8.08 2.25
N ASN A 141 23.09 8.69 1.11
CA ASN A 141 23.55 8.03 -0.12
C ASN A 141 25.05 8.25 -0.27
#